data_d318fe53ff1d8919abf815dc76db1266
#
_entry.id   d318fe53ff1d8919abf815dc76db1266
#
_cell.length_a   1.000
_cell.length_b   1.000
_cell.length_c   1.000
_cell.angle_alpha   90.00
_cell.angle_beta   90.00
_cell.angle_gamma   90.00
#
_symmetry.space_group_name_H-M   'P 1'
#
loop_
_entity.id
_entity.type
_entity.pdbx_description
1 polymer ?
#
loop_
_entity_poly.entity_id
_entity_poly.type
_entity_poly.pdbx_seq_one_letter_code
_entity_poly.pdbx_strand_id
1 'polypeptide(L)'
;LLGDGRFDGRVDNLLSWRSEPLMPGELLPDTGPFPEVPPLGSRHESAIVCMRSHQGSGAVCIAHHRLHMSGHPRALMLDAHDLPHDASECRDAVHASLREAALACTPMIVDARRIAADRVAEVIALLDQSFIPVIVITGPSVSVDLPPDRIVDVPVAAPAVRDAWLDYLTNQISSPRTVDTLQRLEPEDIRERLLHGNEKISASAPSDMGTLARPVIPTF
;
A
#
# COMPACT_ATOMS: atom_id res chain seq x y z
N LEU A 1 24.96 -1.06 -11.37
CA LEU A 1 24.12 -1.52 -12.49
C LEU A 1 22.69 -1.67 -11.98
N LEU A 2 22.00 -0.55 -11.76
CA LEU A 2 20.55 -0.55 -11.56
C LEU A 2 19.96 -0.64 -12.96
N GLY A 3 19.59 -1.87 -13.34
CA GLY A 3 18.80 -2.11 -14.54
C GLY A 3 17.47 -1.39 -14.46
N ASP A 4 16.78 -1.30 -15.56
CA ASP A 4 15.56 -0.52 -15.88
C ASP A 4 14.36 -0.65 -14.94
N GLY A 5 14.55 -0.84 -13.64
CA GLY A 5 13.49 -0.89 -12.62
C GLY A 5 12.51 -2.07 -12.76
N ARG A 6 12.84 -3.08 -13.57
CA ARG A 6 12.05 -4.29 -13.72
C ARG A 6 12.50 -5.33 -12.71
N PHE A 7 11.55 -5.89 -12.00
CA PHE A 7 11.74 -7.03 -11.13
C PHE A 7 11.94 -8.33 -11.94
N ASP A 8 12.35 -9.41 -11.26
CA ASP A 8 12.24 -10.75 -11.84
C ASP A 8 10.81 -10.96 -12.35
N GLY A 9 10.65 -11.40 -13.59
CA GLY A 9 9.35 -11.57 -14.23
C GLY A 9 8.34 -12.43 -13.46
N ARG A 10 8.80 -13.16 -12.43
CA ARG A 10 7.95 -13.94 -11.52
C ARG A 10 7.23 -13.07 -10.50
N VAL A 11 7.75 -11.89 -10.19
CA VAL A 11 7.25 -11.00 -9.13
C VAL A 11 6.94 -9.59 -9.63
N ASP A 12 7.08 -9.34 -10.91
CA ASP A 12 6.87 -8.02 -11.52
C ASP A 12 5.42 -7.51 -11.29
N ASN A 13 4.46 -8.42 -11.24
CA ASN A 13 3.06 -8.10 -10.94
C ASN A 13 2.72 -8.09 -9.44
N LEU A 14 3.62 -8.58 -8.59
CA LEU A 14 3.39 -8.73 -7.15
C LEU A 14 3.99 -7.59 -6.35
N LEU A 15 5.05 -6.95 -6.87
CA LEU A 15 5.82 -5.95 -6.18
C LEU A 15 5.54 -4.54 -6.71
N SER A 16 5.43 -3.59 -5.82
CA SER A 16 5.36 -2.18 -6.17
C SER A 16 6.35 -1.35 -5.35
N TRP A 17 6.89 -0.30 -5.95
CA TRP A 17 7.77 0.63 -5.26
C TRP A 17 6.98 1.66 -4.46
N ARG A 18 7.46 1.93 -3.25
CA ARG A 18 7.06 3.07 -2.42
C ARG A 18 8.27 3.94 -2.18
N SER A 19 8.31 5.11 -2.82
CA SER A 19 9.48 5.99 -2.79
C SER A 19 9.35 7.13 -1.78
N GLU A 20 8.11 7.59 -1.54
CA GLU A 20 7.82 8.69 -0.62
C GLU A 20 6.56 8.37 0.20
N PRO A 21 6.55 8.75 1.49
CA PRO A 21 5.34 8.64 2.28
C PRO A 21 4.18 9.40 1.63
N LEU A 22 3.03 8.74 1.50
CA LEU A 22 1.85 9.35 0.88
C LEU A 22 1.33 10.56 1.67
N MET A 23 1.53 10.54 2.99
CA MET A 23 1.07 11.59 3.90
C MET A 23 2.12 11.93 4.95
N PRO A 24 2.13 13.18 5.46
CA PRO A 24 2.93 13.57 6.61
C PRO A 24 2.57 12.75 7.85
N GLY A 25 3.55 12.51 8.71
CA GLY A 25 3.37 11.71 9.94
C GLY A 25 2.33 12.30 10.91
N GLU A 26 2.19 13.62 10.91
CA GLU A 26 1.22 14.33 11.77
C GLU A 26 -0.24 14.01 11.43
N LEU A 27 -0.50 13.54 10.20
CA LEU A 27 -1.82 13.11 9.77
C LEU A 27 -2.08 11.62 10.02
N LEU A 28 -1.10 10.86 10.49
CA LEU A 28 -1.25 9.44 10.76
C LEU A 28 -1.72 9.20 12.19
N PRO A 29 -2.50 8.14 12.46
CA PRO A 29 -2.85 7.75 13.81
C PRO A 29 -1.61 7.45 14.65
N ASP A 30 -1.64 7.86 15.91
CA ASP A 30 -0.59 7.49 16.86
C ASP A 30 -0.70 5.99 17.18
N THR A 31 0.36 5.27 16.89
CA THR A 31 0.46 3.82 17.19
C THR A 31 1.20 3.56 18.50
N GLY A 32 1.56 4.61 19.24
CA GLY A 32 2.44 4.47 20.40
C GLY A 32 3.86 4.04 20.03
N PRO A 33 4.57 3.38 20.96
CA PRO A 33 5.92 2.89 20.73
C PRO A 33 5.96 1.94 19.54
N PHE A 34 6.85 2.21 18.58
CA PHE A 34 7.05 1.35 17.43
C PHE A 34 8.40 0.63 17.58
N PRO A 35 8.46 -0.67 17.29
CA PRO A 35 9.71 -1.42 17.35
C PRO A 35 10.79 -0.78 16.47
N GLU A 36 12.02 -0.84 16.94
CA GLU A 36 13.14 -0.39 16.12
C GLU A 36 13.23 -1.28 14.87
N VAL A 37 13.24 -0.62 13.71
CA VAL A 37 13.48 -1.31 12.44
C VAL A 37 14.99 -1.47 12.28
N PRO A 38 15.50 -2.71 12.22
CA PRO A 38 16.93 -2.92 12.15
C PRO A 38 17.51 -2.38 10.84
N PRO A 39 18.76 -1.92 10.84
CA PRO A 39 19.43 -1.54 9.61
C PRO A 39 19.59 -2.74 8.68
N LEU A 40 19.59 -2.46 7.37
CA LEU A 40 19.78 -3.50 6.35
C LEU A 40 21.09 -4.26 6.56
N GLY A 41 21.00 -5.59 6.42
CA GLY A 41 22.17 -6.48 6.55
C GLY A 41 22.59 -6.77 7.99
N SER A 42 21.90 -6.25 9.00
CA SER A 42 22.14 -6.62 10.39
C SER A 42 21.60 -8.04 10.64
N ARG A 43 22.39 -8.86 11.34
CA ARG A 43 21.96 -10.20 11.78
C ARG A 43 21.16 -10.05 13.09
N HIS A 44 19.91 -9.70 12.99
CA HIS A 44 18.99 -9.71 14.12
C HIS A 44 18.19 -11.01 14.15
N GLU A 45 17.77 -11.43 15.32
CA GLU A 45 17.00 -12.68 15.52
C GLU A 45 15.64 -12.65 14.81
N SER A 46 15.06 -11.48 14.56
CA SER A 46 13.92 -11.31 13.66
C SER A 46 13.90 -9.89 13.11
N ALA A 47 13.86 -9.77 11.78
CA ALA A 47 13.71 -8.49 11.09
C ALA A 47 12.24 -8.12 10.83
N ILE A 48 11.29 -8.92 11.36
CA ILE A 48 9.85 -8.74 11.14
C ILE A 48 9.24 -7.89 12.24
N VAL A 49 8.39 -6.94 11.83
CA VAL A 49 7.44 -6.23 12.67
C VAL A 49 6.04 -6.52 12.15
N CYS A 50 5.13 -6.96 13.01
CA CYS A 50 3.73 -7.19 12.65
C CYS A 50 2.87 -6.02 13.10
N MET A 51 2.11 -5.44 12.17
CA MET A 51 1.11 -4.41 12.44
C MET A 51 -0.29 -5.01 12.30
N ARG A 52 -1.02 -5.14 13.41
CA ARG A 52 -2.42 -5.57 13.38
C ARG A 52 -3.32 -4.37 13.15
N SER A 53 -4.14 -4.41 12.12
CA SER A 53 -4.92 -3.25 11.74
C SER A 53 -6.27 -3.61 11.13
N HIS A 54 -7.23 -2.70 11.28
CA HIS A 54 -8.47 -2.73 10.52
C HIS A 54 -8.26 -2.09 9.14
N GLN A 55 -9.13 -2.46 8.20
CA GLN A 55 -9.19 -1.75 6.92
C GLN A 55 -9.58 -0.27 7.16
N GLY A 56 -8.98 0.64 6.44
CA GLY A 56 -9.19 2.08 6.60
C GLY A 56 -8.43 2.70 7.78
N SER A 57 -7.45 2.00 8.34
CA SER A 57 -6.60 2.51 9.43
C SER A 57 -5.40 3.35 8.95
N GLY A 58 -5.08 3.32 7.66
CA GLY A 58 -3.86 3.93 7.12
C GLY A 58 -2.58 3.13 7.41
N ALA A 59 -2.70 1.83 7.72
CA ALA A 59 -1.58 1.00 8.17
C ALA A 59 -0.41 0.98 7.18
N VAL A 60 -0.66 0.95 5.87
CA VAL A 60 0.38 1.00 4.84
C VAL A 60 1.14 2.33 4.89
N CYS A 61 0.43 3.46 5.02
CA CYS A 61 1.04 4.77 5.17
C CYS A 61 1.89 4.85 6.44
N ILE A 62 1.39 4.31 7.57
CA ILE A 62 2.12 4.25 8.83
C ILE A 62 3.39 3.41 8.66
N ALA A 63 3.29 2.21 8.09
CA ALA A 63 4.44 1.34 7.85
C ALA A 63 5.51 2.04 7.02
N HIS A 64 5.12 2.66 5.91
CA HIS A 64 6.03 3.37 5.04
C HIS A 64 6.68 4.59 5.74
N HIS A 65 5.87 5.37 6.49
CA HIS A 65 6.39 6.49 7.27
C HIS A 65 7.41 6.02 8.33
N ARG A 66 7.15 4.92 9.03
CA ARG A 66 8.07 4.36 10.02
C ARG A 66 9.39 3.90 9.40
N LEU A 67 9.34 3.24 8.24
CA LEU A 67 10.54 2.88 7.48
C LEU A 67 11.32 4.13 7.06
N HIS A 68 10.64 5.15 6.57
CA HIS A 68 11.26 6.41 6.19
C HIS A 68 11.98 7.09 7.37
N MET A 69 11.32 7.16 8.52
CA MET A 69 11.91 7.71 9.75
C MET A 69 13.10 6.88 10.26
N SER A 70 13.14 5.59 9.97
CA SER A 70 14.27 4.70 10.28
C SER A 70 15.41 4.76 9.24
N GLY A 71 15.37 5.73 8.32
CA GLY A 71 16.42 5.95 7.32
C GLY A 71 16.26 5.13 6.03
N HIS A 72 15.09 4.53 5.81
CA HIS A 72 14.77 3.79 4.60
C HIS A 72 13.85 4.61 3.69
N PRO A 73 14.40 5.40 2.74
CA PRO A 73 13.59 6.31 1.91
C PRO A 73 12.69 5.58 0.90
N ARG A 74 12.92 4.29 0.70
CA ARG A 74 12.15 3.44 -0.20
C ARG A 74 11.75 2.16 0.49
N ALA A 75 10.63 1.58 0.06
CA ALA A 75 10.19 0.26 0.45
C ALA A 75 9.63 -0.49 -0.76
N LEU A 76 9.75 -1.81 -0.78
CA LEU A 76 8.99 -2.66 -1.67
C LEU A 76 7.71 -3.09 -0.98
N MET A 77 6.60 -2.99 -1.68
CA MET A 77 5.30 -3.45 -1.20
C MET A 77 4.90 -4.71 -1.93
N LEU A 78 4.51 -5.73 -1.16
CA LEU A 78 3.94 -6.98 -1.60
C LEU A 78 2.50 -7.08 -1.08
N ASP A 79 1.53 -7.25 -1.98
CA ASP A 79 0.18 -7.62 -1.58
C ASP A 79 0.09 -9.15 -1.49
N ALA A 80 -0.08 -9.66 -0.27
CA ALA A 80 -0.15 -11.10 -0.06
C ALA A 80 -1.41 -11.75 -0.66
N HIS A 81 -2.44 -10.96 -1.01
CA HIS A 81 -3.62 -11.45 -1.72
C HIS A 81 -3.28 -11.95 -3.13
N ASP A 82 -2.30 -11.34 -3.77
CA ASP A 82 -1.89 -11.67 -5.13
C ASP A 82 -0.91 -12.85 -5.20
N LEU A 83 -0.46 -13.36 -4.04
CA LEU A 83 0.40 -14.54 -3.98
C LEU A 83 -0.32 -15.80 -4.50
N PRO A 84 0.39 -16.69 -5.22
CA PRO A 84 -0.16 -17.97 -5.69
C PRO A 84 -0.80 -18.78 -4.55
N HIS A 85 -1.85 -19.52 -4.87
CA HIS A 85 -2.52 -20.40 -3.89
C HIS A 85 -1.74 -21.68 -3.62
N ASP A 86 -0.98 -22.17 -4.58
CA ASP A 86 -0.10 -23.33 -4.40
C ASP A 86 1.04 -22.98 -3.45
N ALA A 87 1.28 -23.85 -2.47
CA ALA A 87 2.28 -23.61 -1.42
C ALA A 87 3.72 -23.52 -1.96
N SER A 88 4.05 -24.30 -3.02
CA SER A 88 5.38 -24.23 -3.63
C SER A 88 5.56 -22.95 -4.41
N GLU A 89 4.58 -22.58 -5.22
CA GLU A 89 4.61 -21.34 -6.00
C GLU A 89 4.59 -20.10 -5.09
N CYS A 90 3.82 -20.14 -4.00
CA CYS A 90 3.80 -19.09 -2.97
C CYS A 90 5.19 -18.90 -2.34
N ARG A 91 5.84 -20.01 -1.94
CA ARG A 91 7.20 -19.98 -1.39
C ARG A 91 8.18 -19.37 -2.38
N ASP A 92 8.14 -19.81 -3.64
CA ASP A 92 9.03 -19.31 -4.69
C ASP A 92 8.81 -17.81 -4.93
N ALA A 93 7.56 -17.35 -4.93
CA ALA A 93 7.22 -15.94 -5.08
C ALA A 93 7.71 -15.08 -3.89
N VAL A 94 7.52 -15.54 -2.65
CA VAL A 94 8.01 -14.85 -1.45
C VAL A 94 9.54 -14.78 -1.46
N HIS A 95 10.24 -15.89 -1.75
CA HIS A 95 11.69 -15.89 -1.82
C HIS A 95 12.23 -15.01 -2.96
N ALA A 96 11.57 -14.99 -4.12
CA ALA A 96 11.92 -14.08 -5.20
C ALA A 96 11.73 -12.62 -4.79
N SER A 97 10.64 -12.29 -4.10
CA SER A 97 10.37 -10.94 -3.58
C SER A 97 11.43 -10.49 -2.56
N LEU A 98 11.80 -11.38 -1.63
CA LEU A 98 12.88 -11.12 -0.66
C LEU A 98 14.23 -10.90 -1.35
N ARG A 99 14.53 -11.69 -2.40
CA ARG A 99 15.75 -11.51 -3.18
C ARG A 99 15.79 -10.16 -3.89
N GLU A 100 14.68 -9.73 -4.51
CA GLU A 100 14.57 -8.42 -5.15
C GLU A 100 14.78 -7.29 -4.13
N ALA A 101 14.17 -7.39 -2.95
CA ALA A 101 14.34 -6.41 -1.88
C ALA A 101 15.80 -6.36 -1.37
N ALA A 102 16.44 -7.52 -1.22
CA ALA A 102 17.85 -7.60 -0.83
C ALA A 102 18.79 -7.02 -1.89
N LEU A 103 18.57 -7.31 -3.18
CA LEU A 103 19.34 -6.74 -4.29
C LEU A 103 19.17 -5.22 -4.39
N ALA A 104 17.97 -4.73 -4.12
CA ALA A 104 17.67 -3.30 -4.08
C ALA A 104 18.14 -2.61 -2.79
N CYS A 105 18.68 -3.36 -1.82
CA CYS A 105 19.00 -2.85 -0.48
C CYS A 105 17.82 -2.06 0.12
N THR A 106 16.63 -2.64 0.15
CA THR A 106 15.41 -1.95 0.59
C THR A 106 14.54 -2.85 1.48
N PRO A 107 13.85 -2.31 2.50
CA PRO A 107 12.90 -3.06 3.31
C PRO A 107 11.63 -3.40 2.54
N MET A 108 10.83 -4.32 3.10
CA MET A 108 9.53 -4.69 2.53
C MET A 108 8.36 -4.32 3.45
N ILE A 109 7.24 -3.99 2.82
CA ILE A 109 5.92 -3.94 3.45
C ILE A 109 5.09 -5.06 2.80
N VAL A 110 4.52 -5.93 3.62
CA VAL A 110 3.66 -7.04 3.17
C VAL A 110 2.25 -6.80 3.68
N ASP A 111 1.29 -6.54 2.80
CA ASP A 111 -0.12 -6.41 3.19
C ASP A 111 -0.81 -7.77 3.14
N ALA A 112 -1.05 -8.35 4.31
CA ALA A 112 -1.67 -9.64 4.51
C ALA A 112 -3.08 -9.55 5.12
N ARG A 113 -3.72 -8.37 5.12
CA ARG A 113 -5.06 -8.16 5.70
C ARG A 113 -6.17 -8.90 4.98
N ARG A 114 -5.95 -9.23 3.70
CA ARG A 114 -6.96 -9.83 2.81
C ARG A 114 -6.81 -11.33 2.62
N ILE A 115 -5.88 -11.97 3.32
CA ILE A 115 -5.70 -13.42 3.27
C ILE A 115 -6.12 -14.09 4.57
N ALA A 116 -6.38 -15.40 4.53
CA ALA A 116 -6.79 -16.19 5.69
C ALA A 116 -5.66 -16.29 6.74
N ALA A 117 -6.03 -16.46 8.01
CA ALA A 117 -5.08 -16.41 9.12
C ALA A 117 -4.01 -17.52 9.07
N ASP A 118 -4.37 -18.73 8.62
CA ASP A 118 -3.44 -19.83 8.41
C ASP A 118 -2.40 -19.50 7.35
N ARG A 119 -2.83 -18.84 6.30
CA ARG A 119 -1.94 -18.38 5.23
C ARG A 119 -1.04 -17.22 5.67
N VAL A 120 -1.53 -16.34 6.55
CA VAL A 120 -0.68 -15.30 7.16
C VAL A 120 0.48 -15.94 7.92
N ALA A 121 0.21 -16.98 8.72
CA ALA A 121 1.25 -17.69 9.47
C ALA A 121 2.29 -18.33 8.54
N GLU A 122 1.86 -18.93 7.42
CA GLU A 122 2.75 -19.49 6.40
C GLU A 122 3.65 -18.39 5.79
N VAL A 123 3.07 -17.26 5.38
CA VAL A 123 3.84 -16.15 4.80
C VAL A 123 4.85 -15.60 5.80
N ILE A 124 4.46 -15.39 7.07
CA ILE A 124 5.37 -14.91 8.12
C ILE A 124 6.53 -15.90 8.31
N ALA A 125 6.26 -17.21 8.35
CA ALA A 125 7.31 -18.22 8.49
C ALA A 125 8.32 -18.21 7.33
N LEU A 126 7.88 -17.89 6.11
CA LEU A 126 8.76 -17.72 4.96
C LEU A 126 9.59 -16.42 5.05
N LEU A 127 9.00 -15.36 5.59
CA LEU A 127 9.66 -14.05 5.76
C LEU A 127 10.68 -14.05 6.92
N ASP A 128 10.51 -14.89 7.94
CA ASP A 128 11.37 -14.93 9.13
C ASP A 128 12.83 -15.34 8.82
N GLN A 129 13.07 -15.92 7.67
CA GLN A 129 14.40 -16.22 7.17
C GLN A 129 15.10 -15.04 6.47
N SER A 130 14.45 -13.88 6.48
CA SER A 130 14.91 -12.69 5.77
C SER A 130 16.01 -11.95 6.52
N PHE A 131 16.97 -11.43 5.76
CA PHE A 131 18.01 -10.49 6.25
C PHE A 131 17.64 -9.02 6.00
N ILE A 132 16.45 -8.76 5.48
CA ILE A 132 15.94 -7.42 5.27
C ILE A 132 14.83 -7.12 6.28
N PRO A 133 14.65 -5.88 6.70
CA PRO A 133 13.50 -5.49 7.52
C PRO A 133 12.20 -5.69 6.76
N VAL A 134 11.21 -6.31 7.43
CA VAL A 134 9.88 -6.54 6.88
C VAL A 134 8.83 -6.04 7.86
N ILE A 135 7.89 -5.22 7.39
CA ILE A 135 6.67 -4.89 8.13
C ILE A 135 5.53 -5.67 7.51
N VAL A 136 4.93 -6.58 8.28
CA VAL A 136 3.76 -7.34 7.85
C VAL A 136 2.50 -6.70 8.43
N ILE A 137 1.54 -6.36 7.60
CA ILE A 137 0.26 -5.79 8.02
C ILE A 137 -0.79 -6.89 7.98
N THR A 138 -1.42 -7.18 9.13
CA THR A 138 -2.41 -8.25 9.27
C THR A 138 -3.76 -7.70 9.71
N GLY A 139 -4.80 -8.54 9.62
CA GLY A 139 -6.08 -8.24 10.25
C GLY A 139 -5.97 -8.17 11.78
N PRO A 140 -6.89 -7.46 12.46
CA PRO A 140 -6.79 -7.18 13.89
C PRO A 140 -6.89 -8.43 14.77
N SER A 141 -7.55 -9.46 14.28
CA SER A 141 -7.80 -10.72 15.02
C SER A 141 -6.81 -11.83 14.66
N VAL A 142 -5.83 -11.57 13.81
CA VAL A 142 -4.85 -12.58 13.40
C VAL A 142 -3.84 -12.76 14.52
N SER A 143 -3.72 -14.00 15.01
CA SER A 143 -2.65 -14.38 15.93
C SER A 143 -1.39 -14.69 15.14
N VAL A 144 -0.28 -14.09 15.54
CA VAL A 144 1.04 -14.31 14.95
C VAL A 144 2.01 -14.79 16.03
N ASP A 145 2.88 -15.72 15.66
CA ASP A 145 3.91 -16.25 16.55
C ASP A 145 5.18 -15.37 16.45
N LEU A 146 5.07 -14.17 17.02
CA LEU A 146 6.16 -13.20 17.13
C LEU A 146 6.26 -12.69 18.56
N PRO A 147 7.45 -12.24 19.00
CA PRO A 147 7.61 -11.59 20.29
C PRO A 147 6.65 -10.39 20.44
N PRO A 148 6.04 -10.18 21.62
CA PRO A 148 5.05 -9.12 21.83
C PRO A 148 5.57 -7.70 21.50
N ASP A 149 6.87 -7.46 21.71
CA ASP A 149 7.55 -6.21 21.36
C ASP A 149 7.72 -5.99 19.87
N ARG A 150 7.42 -6.99 19.04
CA ARG A 150 7.39 -6.94 17.58
C ARG A 150 5.98 -6.82 17.00
N ILE A 151 4.97 -6.71 17.85
CA ILE A 151 3.57 -6.58 17.43
C ILE A 151 3.05 -5.19 17.79
N VAL A 152 2.49 -4.50 16.80
CA VAL A 152 1.93 -3.15 16.95
C VAL A 152 0.45 -3.19 16.58
N ASP A 153 -0.39 -2.73 17.48
CA ASP A 153 -1.81 -2.54 17.20
C ASP A 153 -2.06 -1.15 16.62
N VAL A 154 -2.59 -1.10 15.39
CA VAL A 154 -2.93 0.14 14.73
C VAL A 154 -4.37 0.50 15.04
N PRO A 155 -4.63 1.62 15.70
CA PRO A 155 -5.99 2.04 16.00
C PRO A 155 -6.77 2.38 14.72
N VAL A 156 -8.08 2.27 14.78
CA VAL A 156 -8.94 2.80 13.71
C VAL A 156 -8.78 4.31 13.68
N ALA A 157 -8.53 4.87 12.52
CA ALA A 157 -8.41 6.31 12.35
C ALA A 157 -9.72 7.01 12.77
N ALA A 158 -9.61 7.99 13.65
CA ALA A 158 -10.74 8.82 14.06
C ALA A 158 -11.33 9.57 12.85
N PRO A 159 -12.63 9.89 12.83
CA PRO A 159 -13.26 10.64 11.73
C PRO A 159 -12.50 11.92 11.35
N ALA A 160 -12.07 12.71 12.34
CA ALA A 160 -11.31 13.93 12.09
C ALA A 160 -9.97 13.70 11.38
N VAL A 161 -9.30 12.57 11.66
CA VAL A 161 -8.06 12.16 10.95
C VAL A 161 -8.37 11.81 9.51
N ARG A 162 -9.47 11.12 9.26
CA ARG A 162 -9.91 10.77 7.89
C ARG A 162 -10.32 11.99 7.07
N ASP A 163 -10.99 12.94 7.69
CA ASP A 163 -11.33 14.22 7.06
C ASP A 163 -10.05 14.98 6.68
N ALA A 164 -9.05 15.00 7.57
CA ALA A 164 -7.75 15.60 7.28
C ALA A 164 -7.01 14.88 6.13
N TRP A 165 -7.12 13.54 6.01
CA TRP A 165 -6.59 12.81 4.86
C TRP A 165 -7.25 13.23 3.55
N LEU A 166 -8.57 13.33 3.55
CA LEU A 166 -9.33 13.76 2.38
C LEU A 166 -8.93 15.18 1.95
N ASP A 167 -8.87 16.11 2.88
CA ASP A 167 -8.45 17.48 2.60
C ASP A 167 -7.03 17.54 2.04
N TYR A 168 -6.10 16.82 2.66
CA TYR A 168 -4.70 16.77 2.23
C TYR A 168 -4.57 16.21 0.81
N LEU A 169 -5.18 15.05 0.54
CA LEU A 169 -5.09 14.38 -0.77
C LEU A 169 -5.84 15.16 -1.85
N THR A 170 -6.99 15.77 -1.53
CA THR A 170 -7.74 16.60 -2.46
C THR A 170 -6.94 17.84 -2.86
N ASN A 171 -6.26 18.47 -1.91
CA ASN A 171 -5.42 19.64 -2.18
C ASN A 171 -4.22 19.29 -3.06
N GLN A 172 -3.63 18.10 -2.92
CA GLN A 172 -2.53 17.64 -3.76
C GLN A 172 -2.94 17.36 -5.20
N ILE A 173 -4.17 16.88 -5.41
CA ILE A 173 -4.63 16.42 -6.73
C ILE A 173 -5.37 17.53 -7.49
N SER A 174 -5.56 18.70 -6.89
CA SER A 174 -6.24 19.88 -7.50
C SER A 174 -7.64 19.57 -8.05
N SER A 175 -8.36 18.62 -7.45
CA SER A 175 -9.68 18.20 -7.93
C SER A 175 -10.75 18.36 -6.87
N PRO A 176 -11.78 19.20 -7.12
CA PRO A 176 -12.92 19.29 -6.21
C PRO A 176 -13.91 18.17 -6.54
N ARG A 177 -13.98 17.10 -5.79
CA ARG A 177 -15.18 16.23 -5.81
C ARG A 177 -15.34 15.20 -4.69
N THR A 178 -16.57 15.14 -4.23
CA THR A 178 -17.42 14.07 -3.66
C THR A 178 -16.84 13.25 -2.52
N VAL A 179 -17.00 13.77 -1.32
CA VAL A 179 -16.41 13.30 -0.06
C VAL A 179 -17.13 12.10 0.56
N ASP A 180 -18.44 11.92 0.34
CA ASP A 180 -19.26 11.00 1.16
C ASP A 180 -18.96 9.51 1.03
N THR A 181 -18.38 9.06 -0.10
CA THR A 181 -18.08 7.65 -0.33
C THR A 181 -16.67 7.25 0.09
N LEU A 182 -15.81 8.21 0.42
CA LEU A 182 -14.38 7.97 0.66
C LEU A 182 -14.03 7.74 2.14
N GLN A 183 -14.96 7.95 3.05
CA GLN A 183 -14.71 7.93 4.51
C GLN A 183 -14.25 6.61 5.11
N ARG A 184 -14.35 5.49 4.37
CA ARG A 184 -13.94 4.15 4.85
C ARG A 184 -12.73 3.57 4.13
N LEU A 185 -12.16 4.32 3.19
CA LEU A 185 -11.06 3.84 2.36
C LEU A 185 -9.70 4.08 3.03
N GLU A 186 -8.73 3.30 2.61
CA GLU A 186 -7.32 3.58 2.88
C GLU A 186 -6.88 4.84 2.11
N PRO A 187 -5.87 5.57 2.60
CA PRO A 187 -5.38 6.77 1.91
C PRO A 187 -4.95 6.53 0.46
N GLU A 188 -4.40 5.34 0.17
CA GLU A 188 -4.01 4.93 -1.17
C GLU A 188 -5.23 4.79 -2.08
N ASP A 189 -6.29 4.13 -1.60
CA ASP A 189 -7.54 3.95 -2.34
C ASP A 189 -8.24 5.29 -2.60
N ILE A 190 -8.18 6.20 -1.61
CA ILE A 190 -8.69 7.58 -1.76
C ILE A 190 -7.93 8.28 -2.89
N ARG A 191 -6.61 8.24 -2.87
CA ARG A 191 -5.77 8.85 -3.89
C ARG A 191 -6.07 8.27 -5.28
N GLU A 192 -6.16 6.97 -5.40
CA GLU A 192 -6.45 6.27 -6.65
C GLU A 192 -7.82 6.69 -7.19
N ARG A 193 -8.85 6.72 -6.35
CA ARG A 193 -10.19 7.16 -6.78
C ARG A 193 -10.25 8.62 -7.17
N LEU A 194 -9.50 9.49 -6.52
CA LEU A 194 -9.39 10.89 -6.89
C LEU A 194 -8.71 11.06 -8.26
N LEU A 195 -7.68 10.26 -8.55
CA LEU A 195 -6.98 10.27 -9.83
C LEU A 195 -7.85 9.70 -10.96
N HIS A 196 -8.43 8.52 -10.78
CA HIS A 196 -9.23 7.84 -11.81
C HIS A 196 -10.63 8.42 -11.98
N GLY A 197 -11.17 9.08 -10.96
CA GLY A 197 -12.42 9.84 -11.06
C GLY A 197 -12.35 10.99 -12.09
N ASN A 198 -11.17 11.54 -12.29
CA ASN A 198 -10.92 12.58 -13.29
C ASN A 198 -10.85 12.02 -14.72
N GLU A 199 -10.31 10.81 -14.91
CA GLU A 199 -10.22 10.19 -16.24
C GLU A 199 -11.59 9.82 -16.81
N LYS A 200 -12.49 9.28 -15.99
CA LYS A 200 -13.85 8.91 -16.41
C LYS A 200 -14.73 10.11 -16.82
N ILE A 201 -14.45 11.29 -16.30
CA ILE A 201 -15.22 12.51 -16.63
C ILE A 201 -14.67 13.16 -17.90
N SER A 202 -13.39 13.06 -18.19
CA SER A 202 -12.82 13.49 -19.48
C SER A 202 -13.26 12.60 -20.64
N ALA A 203 -13.54 11.31 -20.39
CA ALA A 203 -14.00 10.36 -21.41
C ALA A 203 -15.52 10.44 -21.68
N SER A 204 -16.31 11.06 -20.81
CA SER A 204 -17.77 11.19 -20.93
C SER A 204 -18.25 12.59 -21.31
N ALA A 205 -17.38 13.46 -21.82
CA ALA A 205 -17.84 14.67 -22.51
C ALA A 205 -18.59 14.23 -23.77
N PRO A 206 -19.90 14.42 -23.88
CA PRO A 206 -20.61 14.07 -25.10
C PRO A 206 -20.10 14.98 -26.21
N SER A 207 -19.66 14.33 -27.31
CA SER A 207 -19.46 14.98 -28.59
C SER A 207 -20.84 15.37 -29.17
N ASP A 208 -21.50 16.28 -28.50
CA ASP A 208 -22.69 16.92 -28.98
C ASP A 208 -22.27 18.13 -29.86
N MET A 209 -21.60 17.83 -30.94
CA MET A 209 -21.43 18.80 -32.02
C MET A 209 -22.64 18.72 -32.89
N GLY A 210 -23.52 19.69 -32.66
CA GLY A 210 -24.75 19.93 -33.28
C GLY A 210 -24.84 19.59 -34.76
N THR A 211 -25.84 18.83 -35.04
CA THR A 211 -26.46 18.78 -36.40
C THR A 211 -26.99 20.18 -36.69
N LEU A 212 -26.19 20.97 -37.40
CA LEU A 212 -26.65 22.21 -38.06
C LEU A 212 -27.74 21.85 -39.05
N ALA A 213 -28.96 22.18 -38.67
CA ALA A 213 -30.11 22.15 -39.55
C ALA A 213 -29.81 22.97 -40.83
N ARG A 214 -29.86 22.32 -41.99
CA ARG A 214 -29.82 22.98 -43.29
C ARG A 214 -31.03 23.88 -43.42
N PRO A 215 -30.88 25.15 -43.83
CA PRO A 215 -32.00 25.97 -44.17
C PRO A 215 -32.68 25.47 -45.46
N VAL A 216 -33.99 25.23 -45.38
CA VAL A 216 -34.85 24.96 -46.54
C VAL A 216 -35.02 26.28 -47.28
N ILE A 217 -34.52 26.32 -48.53
CA ILE A 217 -34.76 27.43 -49.47
C ILE A 217 -36.10 27.14 -50.17
N PRO A 218 -37.09 28.03 -50.09
CA PRO A 218 -38.31 27.86 -50.90
C PRO A 218 -38.05 28.27 -52.31
N THR A 219 -38.41 27.34 -53.24
CA THR A 219 -38.43 27.61 -54.67
C THR A 219 -39.76 28.33 -55.02
N PHE A 220 -39.63 29.47 -55.68
CA PHE A 220 -40.70 30.08 -56.45
C PHE A 220 -40.61 29.67 -57.89
#